data_9e198609987969f25aa0945bb75e4733
#
_entry.id   9e198609987969f25aa0945bb75e4733
#
_cell.length_a   1.000
_cell.length_b   1.000
_cell.length_c   1.000
_cell.angle_alpha   90.00
_cell.angle_beta   90.00
_cell.angle_gamma   90.00
#
_symmetry.space_group_name_H-M   'P 1'
#
loop_
_entity.id
_entity.type
_entity.pdbx_description
1 polymer ?
#
loop_
_entity_poly.entity_id
_entity_poly.type
_entity_poly.pdbx_seq_one_letter_code
_entity_poly.pdbx_strand_id
1 'polypeptide(L)'
;MSQISYKDAGVDIDAGNSFVENIKPLVKATFTPHVLGGIGSFAGAYELPTGYKEPVMLAATDGVGTKLKLAIDSGNHSTVGIDLVAMCVNDLICNFGTPSFFLDYYATGKLDVSAATSVVAGIAEGCKQAECSLIGGETAEMPGMYSEDDYDLAGFAVGVAEKSELDRVSLVKEGDVLIALPSSGFHSNGFSLVRKVLFEKLRMKFDDDFNGRPLIDVLLEPTRIYVKLFKALKENIVAMAHITGGGIVENLPRVLPDHLYAEVQKASIRPLPIFELLKEHVDETEMYRAFNMGVGMVLVVRPENVDAVLKGSDGYLIGTVKTGEKCVKLS
;
A
#
# COMPACT_ATOMS: atom_id res chain seq x y z
N MET A 1 29.90 -7.57 -41.60
CA MET A 1 28.78 -7.10 -40.77
C MET A 1 28.96 -7.73 -39.41
N SER A 2 29.06 -6.95 -38.34
CA SER A 2 29.08 -7.47 -36.97
C SER A 2 27.76 -8.18 -36.70
N GLN A 3 27.81 -9.33 -36.06
CA GLN A 3 26.59 -10.01 -35.57
C GLN A 3 25.94 -9.13 -34.51
N ILE A 4 24.61 -9.00 -34.56
CA ILE A 4 23.83 -8.26 -33.56
C ILE A 4 23.64 -9.17 -32.34
N SER A 5 23.96 -8.67 -31.18
CA SER A 5 23.74 -9.36 -29.89
C SER A 5 22.40 -8.95 -29.26
N TYR A 6 21.96 -9.70 -28.22
CA TYR A 6 20.76 -9.35 -27.47
C TYR A 6 20.95 -8.04 -26.67
N LYS A 7 22.18 -7.77 -26.24
CA LYS A 7 22.58 -6.49 -25.62
C LYS A 7 22.44 -5.31 -26.59
N ASP A 8 22.77 -5.50 -27.89
CA ASP A 8 22.57 -4.48 -28.91
C ASP A 8 21.07 -4.21 -29.15
N ALA A 9 20.20 -5.14 -28.81
CA ALA A 9 18.74 -5.00 -28.83
C ALA A 9 18.15 -4.39 -27.55
N GLY A 10 18.98 -4.02 -26.58
CA GLY A 10 18.59 -3.33 -25.35
C GLY A 10 18.32 -4.23 -24.14
N VAL A 11 18.68 -5.54 -24.19
CA VAL A 11 18.52 -6.47 -23.05
C VAL A 11 19.88 -7.00 -22.61
N ASP A 12 20.26 -6.73 -21.34
CA ASP A 12 21.56 -7.13 -20.77
C ASP A 12 21.41 -8.28 -19.77
N ILE A 13 21.63 -9.51 -20.25
CA ILE A 13 21.54 -10.74 -19.41
C ILE A 13 22.53 -10.71 -18.25
N ASP A 14 23.72 -10.15 -18.40
CA ASP A 14 24.74 -10.10 -17.34
C ASP A 14 24.33 -9.13 -16.23
N ALA A 15 23.70 -7.99 -16.60
CA ALA A 15 23.10 -7.06 -15.66
C ALA A 15 21.96 -7.75 -14.87
N GLY A 16 21.09 -8.50 -15.55
CA GLY A 16 20.03 -9.28 -14.91
C GLY A 16 20.58 -10.32 -13.92
N ASN A 17 21.60 -11.07 -14.30
CA ASN A 17 22.24 -12.04 -13.39
C ASN A 17 22.87 -11.36 -12.17
N SER A 18 23.56 -10.24 -12.37
CA SER A 18 24.15 -9.46 -11.28
C SER A 18 23.09 -8.91 -10.33
N PHE A 19 21.99 -8.43 -10.85
CA PHE A 19 20.85 -7.98 -10.05
C PHE A 19 20.28 -9.11 -9.20
N VAL A 20 20.05 -10.30 -9.76
CA VAL A 20 19.54 -11.46 -9.01
C VAL A 20 20.48 -11.82 -7.87
N GLU A 21 21.82 -11.83 -8.07
CA GLU A 21 22.77 -12.09 -6.98
C GLU A 21 22.69 -11.03 -5.86
N ASN A 22 22.51 -9.76 -6.21
CA ASN A 22 22.40 -8.66 -5.24
C ASN A 22 21.14 -8.78 -4.37
N ILE A 23 20.01 -9.23 -4.92
CA ILE A 23 18.75 -9.31 -4.18
C ILE A 23 18.58 -10.58 -3.35
N LYS A 24 19.30 -11.67 -3.65
CA LYS A 24 19.22 -12.94 -2.90
C LYS A 24 19.27 -12.79 -1.38
N PRO A 25 20.25 -12.06 -0.78
CA PRO A 25 20.30 -11.88 0.68
C PRO A 25 19.12 -11.07 1.21
N LEU A 26 18.61 -10.07 0.45
CA LEU A 26 17.47 -9.24 0.83
C LEU A 26 16.19 -10.08 0.91
N VAL A 27 15.94 -10.86 -0.14
CA VAL A 27 14.79 -11.77 -0.22
C VAL A 27 14.85 -12.82 0.87
N LYS A 28 15.99 -13.47 1.06
CA LYS A 28 16.20 -14.49 2.10
C LYS A 28 15.94 -13.94 3.52
N ALA A 29 16.23 -12.67 3.77
CA ALA A 29 15.98 -12.03 5.06
C ALA A 29 14.48 -11.86 5.40
N THR A 30 13.57 -12.09 4.45
CA THR A 30 12.10 -12.08 4.65
C THR A 30 11.53 -13.47 4.95
N PHE A 31 12.31 -14.54 4.78
CA PHE A 31 11.80 -15.91 4.84
C PHE A 31 11.30 -16.26 6.23
N THR A 32 10.08 -16.79 6.27
CA THR A 32 9.51 -17.47 7.42
C THR A 32 9.79 -18.97 7.32
N PRO A 33 9.58 -19.77 8.40
CA PRO A 33 9.73 -21.23 8.36
C PRO A 33 8.88 -21.95 7.31
N HIS A 34 7.83 -21.29 6.80
CA HIS A 34 6.93 -21.85 5.78
C HIS A 34 7.50 -21.80 4.35
N VAL A 35 8.59 -21.07 4.11
CA VAL A 35 9.20 -21.00 2.78
C VAL A 35 9.98 -22.29 2.51
N LEU A 36 9.61 -22.98 1.44
CA LEU A 36 10.26 -24.23 1.00
C LEU A 36 11.17 -23.93 -0.19
N GLY A 37 12.49 -23.98 0.03
CA GLY A 37 13.48 -23.70 -1.02
C GLY A 37 14.03 -22.28 -0.97
N GLY A 38 14.36 -21.72 -2.14
CA GLY A 38 14.94 -20.38 -2.31
C GLY A 38 14.51 -19.74 -3.63
N ILE A 39 14.96 -18.50 -3.87
CA ILE A 39 14.75 -17.83 -5.17
C ILE A 39 15.66 -18.46 -6.24
N GLY A 40 15.19 -18.42 -7.50
CA GLY A 40 15.90 -18.99 -8.66
C GLY A 40 15.31 -20.31 -9.16
N SER A 41 14.25 -20.82 -8.55
CA SER A 41 13.39 -21.88 -9.10
C SER A 41 12.31 -21.27 -10.01
N PHE A 42 11.66 -22.10 -10.83
CA PHE A 42 10.54 -21.66 -11.69
C PHE A 42 9.30 -21.19 -10.89
N ALA A 43 9.16 -21.60 -9.63
CA ALA A 43 8.09 -21.17 -8.74
C ALA A 43 8.57 -21.08 -7.29
N GLY A 44 8.04 -20.14 -6.54
CA GLY A 44 8.17 -20.09 -5.07
C GLY A 44 7.27 -21.14 -4.44
N ALA A 45 7.76 -21.85 -3.42
CA ALA A 45 6.99 -22.83 -2.66
C ALA A 45 6.80 -22.37 -1.22
N TYR A 46 5.57 -22.45 -0.73
CA TYR A 46 5.18 -22.02 0.61
C TYR A 46 4.25 -23.04 1.25
N GLU A 47 4.60 -23.50 2.46
CA GLU A 47 3.78 -24.41 3.22
C GLU A 47 2.56 -23.69 3.81
N LEU A 48 1.37 -24.26 3.65
CA LEU A 48 0.16 -23.67 4.20
C LEU A 48 0.25 -23.57 5.72
N PRO A 49 -0.07 -22.40 6.32
CA PRO A 49 -0.09 -22.25 7.76
C PRO A 49 -1.12 -23.20 8.39
N THR A 50 -0.78 -23.76 9.54
CA THR A 50 -1.66 -24.62 10.33
C THR A 50 -2.50 -23.79 11.31
N GLY A 51 -3.51 -24.44 11.94
CA GLY A 51 -4.33 -23.79 12.98
C GLY A 51 -5.67 -23.25 12.48
N TYR A 52 -5.92 -23.23 11.19
CA TYR A 52 -7.22 -22.89 10.60
C TYR A 52 -8.12 -24.14 10.56
N LYS A 53 -9.43 -23.94 10.76
CA LYS A 53 -10.43 -25.01 10.63
C LYS A 53 -10.89 -25.17 9.18
N GLU A 54 -11.20 -24.05 8.53
CA GLU A 54 -11.60 -23.97 7.13
C GLU A 54 -10.77 -22.86 6.44
N PRO A 55 -9.47 -23.10 6.13
CA PRO A 55 -8.60 -22.10 5.55
C PRO A 55 -9.07 -21.68 4.15
N VAL A 56 -9.08 -20.37 3.89
CA VAL A 56 -9.32 -19.80 2.57
C VAL A 56 -8.12 -18.96 2.17
N MET A 57 -7.61 -19.19 0.96
CA MET A 57 -6.55 -18.35 0.40
C MET A 57 -7.16 -17.07 -0.17
N LEU A 58 -6.56 -15.95 0.18
CA LEU A 58 -6.87 -14.62 -0.36
C LEU A 58 -5.67 -14.11 -1.16
N ALA A 59 -5.94 -13.36 -2.22
CA ALA A 59 -4.92 -12.71 -3.00
C ALA A 59 -5.33 -11.27 -3.29
N ALA A 60 -4.38 -10.35 -3.21
CA ALA A 60 -4.53 -8.96 -3.59
C ALA A 60 -3.39 -8.57 -4.52
N THR A 61 -3.68 -7.70 -5.49
CA THR A 61 -2.68 -7.14 -6.41
C THR A 61 -2.88 -5.64 -6.52
N ASP A 62 -1.77 -4.92 -6.54
CA ASP A 62 -1.76 -3.47 -6.72
C ASP A 62 -0.41 -3.01 -7.28
N GLY A 63 -0.33 -1.74 -7.66
CA GLY A 63 0.89 -1.04 -8.05
C GLY A 63 1.19 0.11 -7.11
N VAL A 64 2.21 0.92 -7.47
CA VAL A 64 2.54 2.17 -6.76
C VAL A 64 1.94 3.38 -7.45
N GLY A 65 1.71 3.28 -8.75
CA GLY A 65 1.15 4.36 -9.56
C GLY A 65 2.14 5.50 -9.77
N THR A 66 1.62 6.71 -10.02
CA THR A 66 2.42 7.86 -10.45
C THR A 66 3.34 8.47 -9.37
N LYS A 67 3.34 7.93 -8.15
CA LYS A 67 4.39 8.19 -7.14
C LYS A 67 5.77 7.74 -7.66
N LEU A 68 5.81 6.66 -8.47
CA LEU A 68 7.05 6.18 -9.10
C LEU A 68 7.76 7.29 -9.89
N LYS A 69 7.01 8.18 -10.55
CA LYS A 69 7.62 9.27 -11.32
C LYS A 69 8.42 10.22 -10.43
N LEU A 70 8.01 10.44 -9.19
CA LEU A 70 8.80 11.22 -8.22
C LEU A 70 10.05 10.49 -7.78
N ALA A 71 9.96 9.17 -7.56
CA ALA A 71 11.12 8.35 -7.23
C ALA A 71 12.16 8.35 -8.36
N ILE A 72 11.70 8.20 -9.61
CA ILE A 72 12.54 8.23 -10.82
C ILE A 72 13.19 9.61 -10.98
N ASP A 73 12.41 10.69 -10.96
CA ASP A 73 12.89 12.05 -11.22
C ASP A 73 13.83 12.56 -10.11
N SER A 74 13.70 12.04 -8.88
CA SER A 74 14.57 12.38 -7.74
C SER A 74 15.76 11.45 -7.55
N GLY A 75 15.76 10.27 -8.19
CA GLY A 75 16.73 9.20 -7.95
C GLY A 75 16.58 8.52 -6.58
N ASN A 76 15.46 8.71 -5.88
CA ASN A 76 15.21 8.07 -4.57
C ASN A 76 14.22 6.91 -4.73
N HIS A 77 14.75 5.70 -4.84
CA HIS A 77 13.99 4.47 -5.10
C HIS A 77 13.72 3.64 -3.84
N SER A 78 14.22 4.04 -2.68
CA SER A 78 14.29 3.19 -1.48
C SER A 78 12.94 2.92 -0.81
N THR A 79 11.94 3.78 -1.02
CA THR A 79 10.65 3.71 -0.30
C THR A 79 9.52 3.08 -1.12
N VAL A 80 9.58 3.19 -2.45
CA VAL A 80 8.47 2.75 -3.32
C VAL A 80 8.22 1.23 -3.29
N GLY A 81 9.24 0.43 -2.92
CA GLY A 81 9.05 -0.99 -2.66
C GLY A 81 8.20 -1.25 -1.42
N ILE A 82 8.31 -0.42 -0.37
CA ILE A 82 7.44 -0.49 0.81
C ILE A 82 6.01 -0.12 0.41
N ASP A 83 5.84 0.93 -0.41
CA ASP A 83 4.53 1.31 -0.95
C ASP A 83 3.86 0.14 -1.66
N LEU A 84 4.59 -0.56 -2.53
CA LEU A 84 4.06 -1.71 -3.29
C LEU A 84 3.51 -2.80 -2.38
N VAL A 85 4.29 -3.19 -1.37
CA VAL A 85 3.86 -4.20 -0.39
C VAL A 85 2.67 -3.70 0.41
N ALA A 86 2.72 -2.45 0.90
CA ALA A 86 1.68 -1.86 1.73
C ALA A 86 0.32 -1.83 1.02
N MET A 87 0.28 -1.42 -0.25
CA MET A 87 -0.96 -1.37 -1.04
C MET A 87 -1.63 -2.74 -1.09
N CYS A 88 -0.87 -3.80 -1.37
CA CYS A 88 -1.40 -5.15 -1.47
C CYS A 88 -1.79 -5.74 -0.10
N VAL A 89 -0.93 -5.64 0.92
CA VAL A 89 -1.19 -6.31 2.21
C VAL A 89 -2.25 -5.59 3.04
N ASN A 90 -2.38 -4.26 2.90
CA ASN A 90 -3.44 -3.52 3.56
C ASN A 90 -4.82 -3.87 3.00
N ASP A 91 -4.93 -4.09 1.69
CA ASP A 91 -6.17 -4.58 1.07
C ASP A 91 -6.50 -6.00 1.53
N LEU A 92 -5.49 -6.86 1.64
CA LEU A 92 -5.66 -8.24 2.08
C LEU A 92 -6.19 -8.32 3.51
N ILE A 93 -5.68 -7.51 4.44
CA ILE A 93 -6.18 -7.48 5.84
C ILE A 93 -7.58 -6.89 5.96
N CYS A 94 -8.04 -6.06 5.01
CA CYS A 94 -9.44 -5.61 4.99
C CYS A 94 -10.43 -6.76 4.81
N ASN A 95 -10.00 -7.87 4.22
CA ASN A 95 -10.74 -9.13 4.13
C ASN A 95 -10.32 -10.14 5.21
N PHE A 96 -9.71 -9.69 6.30
CA PHE A 96 -9.25 -10.50 7.43
C PHE A 96 -8.23 -11.58 7.09
N GLY A 97 -7.56 -11.45 5.93
CA GLY A 97 -6.45 -12.32 5.54
C GLY A 97 -5.16 -11.98 6.27
N THR A 98 -4.48 -12.99 6.78
CA THR A 98 -3.11 -12.85 7.29
C THR A 98 -2.14 -13.03 6.14
N PRO A 99 -1.32 -12.02 5.78
CA PRO A 99 -0.33 -12.15 4.72
C PRO A 99 0.62 -13.31 4.97
N SER A 100 0.88 -14.11 3.94
CA SER A 100 1.78 -15.27 3.97
C SER A 100 3.02 -15.03 3.12
N PHE A 101 2.82 -14.68 1.84
CA PHE A 101 3.92 -14.39 0.94
C PHE A 101 3.56 -13.30 -0.07
N PHE A 102 4.60 -12.78 -0.71
CA PHE A 102 4.55 -11.71 -1.69
C PHE A 102 5.34 -12.10 -2.95
N LEU A 103 4.88 -11.64 -4.10
CA LEU A 103 5.58 -11.68 -5.38
C LEU A 103 5.57 -10.29 -5.98
N ASP A 104 6.63 -9.91 -6.72
CA ASP A 104 6.70 -8.65 -7.42
C ASP A 104 6.94 -8.82 -8.92
N TYR A 105 6.56 -7.81 -9.68
CA TYR A 105 6.89 -7.65 -11.08
C TYR A 105 7.51 -6.27 -11.28
N TYR A 106 8.77 -6.24 -11.71
CA TYR A 106 9.52 -5.03 -12.04
C TYR A 106 9.70 -4.96 -13.55
N ALA A 107 9.10 -3.96 -14.21
CA ALA A 107 9.21 -3.73 -15.64
C ALA A 107 9.93 -2.41 -15.90
N THR A 108 10.90 -2.38 -16.81
CA THR A 108 11.70 -1.19 -17.11
C THR A 108 12.08 -1.12 -18.58
N GLY A 109 12.39 0.08 -19.08
CA GLY A 109 12.96 0.24 -20.44
C GLY A 109 14.39 -0.28 -20.52
N LYS A 110 15.19 -0.07 -19.45
CA LYS A 110 16.56 -0.56 -19.30
C LYS A 110 16.86 -0.81 -17.83
N LEU A 111 17.48 -1.92 -17.52
CA LEU A 111 17.78 -2.30 -16.14
C LEU A 111 18.94 -1.47 -15.57
N ASP A 112 18.61 -0.55 -14.64
CA ASP A 112 19.59 -0.02 -13.70
C ASP A 112 19.64 -0.92 -12.46
N VAL A 113 20.73 -1.67 -12.34
CA VAL A 113 20.92 -2.66 -11.25
C VAL A 113 20.85 -2.00 -9.88
N SER A 114 21.36 -0.77 -9.73
CA SER A 114 21.35 -0.04 -8.45
C SER A 114 19.95 0.38 -8.05
N ALA A 115 19.22 1.04 -8.97
CA ALA A 115 17.84 1.46 -8.76
C ALA A 115 16.93 0.25 -8.45
N ALA A 116 17.00 -0.80 -9.27
CA ALA A 116 16.22 -2.03 -9.09
C ALA A 116 16.54 -2.72 -7.75
N THR A 117 17.84 -2.81 -7.36
CA THR A 117 18.23 -3.36 -6.05
C THR A 117 17.66 -2.53 -4.90
N SER A 118 17.65 -1.20 -5.03
CA SER A 118 17.05 -0.30 -4.03
C SER A 118 15.54 -0.50 -3.90
N VAL A 119 14.83 -0.67 -5.01
CA VAL A 119 13.39 -0.98 -5.02
C VAL A 119 13.12 -2.32 -4.33
N VAL A 120 13.86 -3.38 -4.69
CA VAL A 120 13.66 -4.71 -4.08
C VAL A 120 14.06 -4.72 -2.59
N ALA A 121 15.04 -3.90 -2.17
CA ALA A 121 15.33 -3.69 -0.76
C ALA A 121 14.12 -3.09 -0.02
N GLY A 122 13.43 -2.13 -0.63
CA GLY A 122 12.17 -1.58 -0.13
C GLY A 122 11.05 -2.63 -0.06
N ILE A 123 10.91 -3.48 -1.08
CA ILE A 123 9.94 -4.59 -1.07
C ILE A 123 10.25 -5.56 0.08
N ALA A 124 11.50 -5.96 0.24
CA ALA A 124 11.92 -6.84 1.33
C ALA A 124 11.64 -6.22 2.71
N GLU A 125 11.88 -4.91 2.87
CA GLU A 125 11.55 -4.19 4.11
C GLU A 125 10.04 -4.17 4.35
N GLY A 126 9.22 -3.86 3.33
CA GLY A 126 7.77 -3.92 3.41
C GLY A 126 7.27 -5.31 3.81
N CYS A 127 7.84 -6.38 3.23
CA CYS A 127 7.51 -7.76 3.58
C CYS A 127 7.84 -8.09 5.05
N LYS A 128 8.96 -7.60 5.58
CA LYS A 128 9.31 -7.75 7.01
C LYS A 128 8.30 -7.03 7.92
N GLN A 129 7.90 -5.80 7.55
CA GLN A 129 6.89 -5.04 8.29
C GLN A 129 5.53 -5.74 8.25
N ALA A 130 5.17 -6.36 7.12
CA ALA A 130 3.94 -7.13 6.93
C ALA A 130 4.02 -8.56 7.49
N GLU A 131 5.21 -8.99 7.98
CA GLU A 131 5.45 -10.36 8.46
C GLU A 131 5.08 -11.41 7.42
N CYS A 132 5.41 -11.17 6.15
CA CYS A 132 5.26 -12.08 5.03
C CYS A 132 6.59 -12.29 4.29
N SER A 133 6.69 -13.34 3.49
CA SER A 133 7.92 -13.69 2.79
C SER A 133 7.88 -13.27 1.33
N LEU A 134 8.91 -12.57 0.85
CA LEU A 134 9.12 -12.37 -0.58
C LEU A 134 9.69 -13.69 -1.15
N ILE A 135 8.91 -14.45 -1.92
CA ILE A 135 9.30 -15.80 -2.37
C ILE A 135 9.66 -15.90 -3.84
N GLY A 136 9.49 -14.82 -4.59
CA GLY A 136 9.80 -14.74 -6.01
C GLY A 136 9.35 -13.42 -6.62
N GLY A 137 9.60 -13.27 -7.89
CA GLY A 137 9.24 -12.10 -8.67
C GLY A 137 9.73 -12.25 -10.10
N GLU A 138 9.52 -11.22 -10.92
CA GLU A 138 9.98 -11.13 -12.30
C GLU A 138 10.59 -9.76 -12.55
N THR A 139 11.66 -9.73 -13.36
CA THR A 139 12.28 -8.49 -13.81
C THR A 139 12.39 -8.52 -15.32
N ALA A 140 11.69 -7.58 -15.98
CA ALA A 140 11.60 -7.53 -17.41
C ALA A 140 12.20 -6.22 -17.98
N GLU A 141 13.24 -6.35 -18.82
CA GLU A 141 13.67 -5.25 -19.67
C GLU A 141 12.80 -5.24 -20.94
N MET A 142 12.09 -4.13 -21.15
CA MET A 142 11.17 -3.95 -22.27
C MET A 142 11.50 -2.65 -23.04
N PRO A 143 12.63 -2.62 -23.78
CA PRO A 143 13.02 -1.45 -24.56
C PRO A 143 11.95 -1.09 -25.61
N GLY A 144 11.60 0.20 -25.65
CA GLY A 144 10.55 0.70 -26.53
C GLY A 144 9.12 0.64 -25.97
N MET A 145 8.86 -0.10 -24.89
CA MET A 145 7.61 -0.03 -24.13
C MET A 145 7.71 1.00 -22.99
N TYR A 146 8.84 1.06 -22.31
CA TYR A 146 9.18 2.07 -21.32
C TYR A 146 10.32 2.95 -21.82
N SER A 147 10.40 4.18 -21.35
CA SER A 147 11.61 5.01 -21.51
C SER A 147 12.78 4.34 -20.77
N GLU A 148 14.03 4.66 -21.16
CA GLU A 148 15.22 3.97 -20.59
C GLU A 148 15.27 4.04 -19.06
N ASP A 149 14.90 5.18 -18.47
CA ASP A 149 14.96 5.42 -17.02
C ASP A 149 13.64 5.12 -16.29
N ASP A 150 12.56 4.82 -17.02
CA ASP A 150 11.26 4.56 -16.41
C ASP A 150 11.11 3.08 -16.03
N TYR A 151 10.43 2.85 -14.92
CA TYR A 151 10.01 1.51 -14.50
C TYR A 151 8.59 1.53 -13.92
N ASP A 152 7.97 0.36 -13.92
CA ASP A 152 6.68 0.12 -13.28
C ASP A 152 6.76 -1.09 -12.36
N LEU A 153 5.90 -1.11 -11.34
CA LEU A 153 5.86 -2.13 -10.30
C LEU A 153 4.45 -2.68 -10.14
N ALA A 154 4.35 -4.00 -10.09
CA ALA A 154 3.13 -4.68 -9.65
C ALA A 154 3.46 -5.66 -8.53
N GLY A 155 2.62 -5.68 -7.48
CA GLY A 155 2.74 -6.55 -6.34
C GLY A 155 1.58 -7.53 -6.24
N PHE A 156 1.86 -8.71 -5.68
CA PHE A 156 0.89 -9.78 -5.47
C PHE A 156 1.08 -10.34 -4.07
N ALA A 157 0.16 -9.97 -3.16
CA ALA A 157 0.13 -10.53 -1.81
C ALA A 157 -0.81 -11.72 -1.76
N VAL A 158 -0.38 -12.78 -1.13
CA VAL A 158 -1.21 -13.96 -0.84
C VAL A 158 -1.23 -14.19 0.66
N GLY A 159 -2.41 -14.50 1.20
CA GLY A 159 -2.60 -14.76 2.61
C GLY A 159 -3.70 -15.76 2.88
N VAL A 160 -3.94 -16.05 4.14
CA VAL A 160 -4.94 -17.03 4.58
C VAL A 160 -5.88 -16.39 5.60
N ALA A 161 -7.17 -16.63 5.45
CA ALA A 161 -8.21 -16.29 6.41
C ALA A 161 -8.97 -17.54 6.84
N GLU A 162 -9.62 -17.49 8.01
CA GLU A 162 -10.64 -18.45 8.36
C GLU A 162 -11.92 -18.16 7.56
N LYS A 163 -12.55 -19.15 6.96
CA LYS A 163 -13.76 -18.97 6.12
C LYS A 163 -14.88 -18.21 6.84
N SER A 164 -15.05 -18.45 8.13
CA SER A 164 -16.05 -17.77 8.95
C SER A 164 -15.76 -16.27 9.16
N GLU A 165 -14.58 -15.77 8.79
CA GLU A 165 -14.17 -14.35 8.92
C GLU A 165 -14.38 -13.55 7.64
N LEU A 166 -14.77 -14.17 6.52
CA LEU A 166 -14.83 -13.47 5.23
C LEU A 166 -16.04 -12.54 5.09
N ASP A 167 -17.18 -12.86 5.70
CA ASP A 167 -18.39 -12.02 5.63
C ASP A 167 -18.42 -11.00 6.78
N ARG A 168 -17.54 -10.01 6.72
CA ARG A 168 -17.45 -8.95 7.73
C ARG A 168 -18.53 -7.87 7.52
N VAL A 169 -18.93 -7.63 6.28
CA VAL A 169 -19.93 -6.61 5.94
C VAL A 169 -21.27 -6.89 6.63
N SER A 170 -21.73 -8.14 6.62
CA SER A 170 -23.00 -8.53 7.26
C SER A 170 -23.02 -8.33 8.78
N LEU A 171 -21.85 -8.21 9.40
CA LEU A 171 -21.71 -8.02 10.84
C LEU A 171 -21.83 -6.55 11.26
N VAL A 172 -21.66 -5.60 10.35
CA VAL A 172 -21.74 -4.16 10.66
C VAL A 172 -23.17 -3.76 11.01
N LYS A 173 -23.33 -2.95 12.07
CA LYS A 173 -24.64 -2.56 12.61
C LYS A 173 -24.70 -1.05 12.87
N GLU A 174 -25.92 -0.53 12.94
CA GLU A 174 -26.15 0.81 13.46
C GLU A 174 -25.55 0.95 14.87
N GLY A 175 -24.91 2.08 15.14
CA GLY A 175 -24.22 2.37 16.39
C GLY A 175 -22.78 1.90 16.46
N ASP A 176 -22.29 1.14 15.47
CA ASP A 176 -20.84 0.84 15.39
C ASP A 176 -20.05 2.13 15.24
N VAL A 177 -18.88 2.16 15.85
CA VAL A 177 -18.01 3.33 15.93
C VAL A 177 -16.93 3.27 14.85
N LEU A 178 -16.66 4.40 14.22
CA LEU A 178 -15.63 4.54 13.20
C LEU A 178 -14.36 5.12 13.83
N ILE A 179 -13.27 4.35 13.78
CA ILE A 179 -11.94 4.73 14.28
C ILE A 179 -11.00 4.86 13.08
N ALA A 180 -10.42 6.04 12.90
CA ALA A 180 -9.38 6.27 11.90
C ALA A 180 -8.01 5.88 12.44
N LEU A 181 -7.21 5.19 11.63
CA LEU A 181 -5.77 5.03 11.83
C LEU A 181 -5.05 6.04 10.94
N PRO A 182 -4.10 6.82 11.50
CA PRO A 182 -3.38 7.83 10.73
C PRO A 182 -2.64 7.24 9.52
N SER A 183 -2.64 7.99 8.40
CA SER A 183 -1.70 7.75 7.31
C SER A 183 -0.33 8.36 7.63
N SER A 184 0.72 7.86 6.98
CA SER A 184 2.08 8.41 7.06
C SER A 184 2.28 9.61 6.13
N GLY A 185 1.42 9.75 5.12
CA GLY A 185 1.51 10.74 4.05
C GLY A 185 0.38 10.55 3.05
N PHE A 186 0.65 10.86 1.79
CA PHE A 186 -0.28 10.59 0.68
C PHE A 186 -0.54 9.10 0.46
N HIS A 187 0.33 8.24 0.99
CA HIS A 187 0.44 6.85 0.61
C HIS A 187 0.81 6.75 -0.88
N SER A 188 0.05 5.99 -1.70
CA SER A 188 0.36 5.82 -3.12
C SER A 188 -0.71 6.41 -4.05
N ASN A 189 -1.56 7.33 -3.56
CA ASN A 189 -2.69 7.83 -4.32
C ASN A 189 -2.63 9.36 -4.53
N GLY A 190 -3.25 9.81 -5.63
CA GLY A 190 -3.41 11.24 -5.93
C GLY A 190 -2.16 11.93 -6.48
N PHE A 191 -1.07 11.23 -6.78
CA PHE A 191 0.21 11.83 -7.17
C PHE A 191 0.19 12.60 -8.50
N SER A 192 -0.70 12.28 -9.42
CA SER A 192 -0.89 13.09 -10.64
C SER A 192 -1.36 14.51 -10.27
N LEU A 193 -2.30 14.63 -9.31
CA LEU A 193 -2.79 15.92 -8.81
C LEU A 193 -1.73 16.64 -7.97
N VAL A 194 -1.03 15.92 -7.09
CA VAL A 194 0.11 16.44 -6.30
C VAL A 194 1.14 17.08 -7.22
N ARG A 195 1.60 16.37 -8.25
CA ARG A 195 2.60 16.86 -9.21
C ARG A 195 2.10 18.10 -9.94
N LYS A 196 0.85 18.11 -10.39
CA LYS A 196 0.24 19.25 -11.07
C LYS A 196 0.18 20.49 -10.17
N VAL A 197 -0.20 20.34 -8.90
CA VAL A 197 -0.29 21.48 -7.97
C VAL A 197 1.10 21.95 -7.55
N LEU A 198 1.92 21.07 -7.00
CA LEU A 198 3.19 21.49 -6.39
C LEU A 198 4.23 21.92 -7.43
N PHE A 199 4.42 21.14 -8.50
CA PHE A 199 5.51 21.41 -9.45
C PHE A 199 5.08 22.27 -10.66
N GLU A 200 3.87 22.06 -11.20
CA GLU A 200 3.43 22.82 -12.37
C GLU A 200 2.84 24.18 -11.98
N LYS A 201 1.96 24.23 -10.95
CA LYS A 201 1.27 25.47 -10.53
C LYS A 201 2.14 26.30 -9.57
N LEU A 202 2.62 25.69 -8.48
CA LEU A 202 3.38 26.39 -7.44
C LEU A 202 4.87 26.49 -7.74
N ARG A 203 5.38 25.75 -8.74
CA ARG A 203 6.79 25.76 -9.15
C ARG A 203 7.76 25.38 -8.03
N MET A 204 7.30 24.59 -7.06
CA MET A 204 8.13 24.07 -5.98
C MET A 204 9.18 23.10 -6.53
N LYS A 205 10.29 22.94 -5.80
CA LYS A 205 11.38 22.03 -6.13
C LYS A 205 11.46 20.90 -5.12
N PHE A 206 12.14 19.82 -5.47
CA PHE A 206 12.33 18.67 -4.60
C PHE A 206 13.05 18.99 -3.29
N ASP A 207 13.99 19.89 -3.33
CA ASP A 207 14.82 20.35 -2.21
C ASP A 207 14.23 21.52 -1.40
N ASP A 208 13.07 22.06 -1.81
CA ASP A 208 12.40 23.10 -1.02
C ASP A 208 12.07 22.59 0.39
N ASP A 209 12.31 23.44 1.38
CA ASP A 209 11.98 23.09 2.77
C ASP A 209 10.46 23.02 2.98
N PHE A 210 10.00 21.92 3.50
CA PHE A 210 8.62 21.74 3.95
C PHE A 210 8.60 21.24 5.40
N ASN A 211 8.40 22.18 6.33
CA ASN A 211 8.38 21.92 7.77
C ASN A 211 9.68 21.25 8.29
N GLY A 212 10.84 21.69 7.82
CA GLY A 212 12.15 21.20 8.26
C GLY A 212 12.63 19.93 7.55
N ARG A 213 11.96 19.49 6.47
CA ARG A 213 12.35 18.37 5.62
C ARG A 213 12.32 18.78 4.14
N PRO A 214 13.18 18.22 3.27
CA PRO A 214 13.03 18.34 1.83
C PRO A 214 11.63 17.90 1.39
N LEU A 215 11.00 18.65 0.49
CA LEU A 215 9.66 18.34 -0.01
C LEU A 215 9.57 16.91 -0.57
N ILE A 216 10.60 16.47 -1.29
CA ILE A 216 10.62 15.14 -1.87
C ILE A 216 10.53 14.03 -0.80
N ASP A 217 11.15 14.21 0.37
CA ASP A 217 11.10 13.22 1.45
C ASP A 217 9.71 13.15 2.07
N VAL A 218 8.98 14.27 2.11
CA VAL A 218 7.57 14.30 2.54
C VAL A 218 6.68 13.58 1.52
N LEU A 219 6.94 13.77 0.23
CA LEU A 219 6.15 13.15 -0.84
C LEU A 219 6.44 11.66 -1.00
N LEU A 220 7.67 11.24 -0.78
CA LEU A 220 8.09 9.83 -0.85
C LEU A 220 7.95 9.10 0.49
N GLU A 221 7.37 9.72 1.53
CA GLU A 221 7.04 8.99 2.77
C GLU A 221 6.28 7.71 2.44
N PRO A 222 6.77 6.51 2.86
CA PRO A 222 6.17 5.25 2.44
C PRO A 222 4.78 5.05 3.05
N THR A 223 3.94 4.35 2.33
CA THR A 223 2.61 3.91 2.78
C THR A 223 2.75 3.08 4.05
N ARG A 224 1.98 3.43 5.07
CA ARG A 224 1.96 2.72 6.35
C ARG A 224 1.38 1.32 6.17
N ILE A 225 2.04 0.31 6.74
CA ILE A 225 1.59 -1.08 6.79
C ILE A 225 0.88 -1.32 8.12
N TYR A 226 -0.38 -1.75 8.08
CA TYR A 226 -1.24 -1.94 9.25
C TYR A 226 -1.32 -3.39 9.73
N VAL A 227 -0.57 -4.32 9.14
CA VAL A 227 -0.67 -5.77 9.42
C VAL A 227 -0.45 -6.13 10.88
N LYS A 228 0.59 -5.57 11.53
CA LYS A 228 0.87 -5.85 12.95
C LYS A 228 -0.24 -5.38 13.87
N LEU A 229 -0.79 -4.19 13.57
CA LEU A 229 -1.92 -3.63 14.31
C LEU A 229 -3.17 -4.50 14.11
N PHE A 230 -3.45 -4.89 12.87
CA PHE A 230 -4.54 -5.81 12.56
C PHE A 230 -4.42 -7.12 13.36
N LYS A 231 -3.27 -7.78 13.34
CA LYS A 231 -3.04 -9.02 14.11
C LYS A 231 -3.29 -8.85 15.60
N ALA A 232 -2.88 -7.71 16.17
CA ALA A 232 -3.04 -7.43 17.59
C ALA A 232 -4.49 -7.12 18.01
N LEU A 233 -5.28 -6.52 17.10
CA LEU A 233 -6.62 -6.01 17.40
C LEU A 233 -7.75 -6.75 16.68
N LYS A 234 -7.46 -7.76 15.89
CA LYS A 234 -8.38 -8.47 14.99
C LYS A 234 -9.71 -8.83 15.65
N GLU A 235 -9.66 -9.36 16.87
CA GLU A 235 -10.84 -9.78 17.63
C GLU A 235 -11.77 -8.62 18.05
N ASN A 236 -11.25 -7.39 18.07
CA ASN A 236 -12.00 -6.19 18.44
C ASN A 236 -12.56 -5.44 17.22
N ILE A 237 -12.21 -5.85 16.01
CA ILE A 237 -12.57 -5.17 14.75
C ILE A 237 -13.72 -5.92 14.09
N VAL A 238 -14.76 -5.19 13.68
CA VAL A 238 -15.89 -5.73 12.91
C VAL A 238 -15.55 -5.78 11.43
N ALA A 239 -15.09 -4.65 10.88
CA ALA A 239 -14.69 -4.51 9.48
C ALA A 239 -13.61 -3.44 9.35
N MET A 240 -12.89 -3.43 8.21
CA MET A 240 -11.81 -2.48 7.92
C MET A 240 -11.93 -1.96 6.50
N ALA A 241 -11.62 -0.68 6.29
CA ALA A 241 -11.55 -0.06 4.97
C ALA A 241 -10.20 0.63 4.77
N HIS A 242 -9.41 0.19 3.79
CA HIS A 242 -8.19 0.86 3.35
C HIS A 242 -8.55 2.10 2.54
N ILE A 243 -8.03 3.26 2.93
CA ILE A 243 -8.36 4.53 2.26
C ILE A 243 -7.32 4.82 1.19
N THR A 244 -7.69 4.48 -0.04
CA THR A 244 -6.88 4.58 -1.26
C THR A 244 -7.50 5.60 -2.24
N GLY A 245 -7.30 5.42 -3.54
CA GLY A 245 -7.98 6.20 -4.58
C GLY A 245 -9.51 6.16 -4.40
N GLY A 246 -10.17 7.30 -4.55
CA GLY A 246 -11.58 7.49 -4.17
C GLY A 246 -11.76 8.03 -2.75
N GLY A 247 -10.70 8.07 -1.93
CA GLY A 247 -10.69 8.59 -0.57
C GLY A 247 -11.67 7.88 0.36
N ILE A 248 -11.99 8.52 1.50
CA ILE A 248 -12.91 7.94 2.48
C ILE A 248 -14.34 7.76 1.91
N VAL A 249 -14.72 8.61 0.96
CA VAL A 249 -16.07 8.65 0.39
C VAL A 249 -16.40 7.39 -0.41
N GLU A 250 -15.43 6.85 -1.17
CA GLU A 250 -15.64 5.69 -2.02
C GLU A 250 -15.18 4.36 -1.37
N ASN A 251 -14.22 4.41 -0.46
CA ASN A 251 -13.67 3.19 0.15
C ASN A 251 -14.47 2.72 1.38
N LEU A 252 -14.87 3.63 2.29
CA LEU A 252 -15.59 3.23 3.49
C LEU A 252 -16.94 2.55 3.21
N PRO A 253 -17.75 2.94 2.20
CA PRO A 253 -19.00 2.23 1.87
C PRO A 253 -18.80 0.78 1.46
N ARG A 254 -17.62 0.38 0.98
CA ARG A 254 -17.33 -1.01 0.57
C ARG A 254 -17.50 -2.02 1.70
N VAL A 255 -17.39 -1.56 2.94
CA VAL A 255 -17.50 -2.40 4.15
C VAL A 255 -18.81 -2.18 4.90
N LEU A 256 -19.78 -1.49 4.30
CA LEU A 256 -21.11 -1.25 4.87
C LEU A 256 -22.19 -2.05 4.15
N PRO A 257 -23.21 -2.58 4.87
CA PRO A 257 -24.46 -3.08 4.26
C PRO A 257 -25.22 -1.97 3.53
N ASP A 258 -26.10 -2.33 2.60
CA ASP A 258 -26.83 -1.36 1.75
C ASP A 258 -27.79 -0.44 2.50
N HIS A 259 -28.23 -0.86 3.68
CA HIS A 259 -29.16 -0.11 4.55
C HIS A 259 -28.48 0.71 5.64
N LEU A 260 -27.13 0.85 5.58
CA LEU A 260 -26.34 1.62 6.54
C LEU A 260 -25.43 2.62 5.83
N TYR A 261 -25.19 3.76 6.49
CA TYR A 261 -24.23 4.76 6.05
C TYR A 261 -23.24 5.12 7.17
N ALA A 262 -22.08 5.63 6.78
CA ALA A 262 -21.10 6.18 7.68
C ALA A 262 -21.34 7.68 7.89
N GLU A 263 -21.58 8.10 9.12
CA GLU A 263 -21.59 9.52 9.50
C GLU A 263 -20.20 9.89 10.04
N VAL A 264 -19.46 10.66 9.25
CA VAL A 264 -18.06 11.04 9.56
C VAL A 264 -18.01 12.54 9.84
N GLN A 265 -17.48 12.91 11.01
CA GLN A 265 -17.28 14.30 11.41
C GLN A 265 -15.98 14.84 10.81
N LYS A 266 -16.05 15.78 9.86
CA LYS A 266 -14.87 16.40 9.23
C LYS A 266 -13.92 17.01 10.25
N ALA A 267 -14.46 17.64 11.29
CA ALA A 267 -13.67 18.27 12.35
C ALA A 267 -12.83 17.26 13.17
N SER A 268 -13.16 15.97 13.10
CA SER A 268 -12.39 14.91 13.78
C SER A 268 -11.25 14.37 12.91
N ILE A 269 -11.27 14.60 11.59
CA ILE A 269 -10.18 14.19 10.69
C ILE A 269 -8.96 15.08 10.97
N ARG A 270 -7.78 14.45 10.98
CA ARG A 270 -6.49 15.10 11.30
C ARG A 270 -5.58 15.10 10.07
N PRO A 271 -5.80 16.00 9.10
CA PRO A 271 -4.98 16.05 7.90
C PRO A 271 -3.54 16.45 8.24
N LEU A 272 -2.59 15.88 7.49
CA LEU A 272 -1.20 16.29 7.60
C LEU A 272 -0.98 17.68 6.95
N PRO A 273 0.06 18.42 7.34
CA PRO A 273 0.33 19.77 6.82
C PRO A 273 0.36 19.89 5.30
N ILE A 274 0.81 18.83 4.61
CA ILE A 274 0.86 18.83 3.15
C ILE A 274 -0.55 18.86 2.50
N PHE A 275 -1.55 18.28 3.15
CA PHE A 275 -2.94 18.36 2.67
C PHE A 275 -3.50 19.78 2.86
N GLU A 276 -3.11 20.48 3.94
CA GLU A 276 -3.54 21.87 4.17
C GLU A 276 -3.01 22.79 3.07
N LEU A 277 -1.76 22.59 2.62
CA LEU A 277 -1.22 23.33 1.48
C LEU A 277 -2.05 23.06 0.19
N LEU A 278 -2.43 21.81 -0.06
CA LEU A 278 -3.19 21.47 -1.25
C LEU A 278 -4.62 22.02 -1.24
N LYS A 279 -5.28 22.12 -0.08
CA LYS A 279 -6.63 22.69 0.09
C LYS A 279 -6.75 24.13 -0.43
N GLU A 280 -5.66 24.89 -0.42
CA GLU A 280 -5.65 26.25 -0.97
C GLU A 280 -5.80 26.26 -2.50
N HIS A 281 -5.60 25.11 -3.15
CA HIS A 281 -5.50 25.02 -4.61
C HIS A 281 -6.41 23.99 -5.25
N VAL A 282 -7.05 23.12 -4.45
CA VAL A 282 -7.91 22.01 -4.87
C VAL A 282 -9.24 22.14 -4.13
N ASP A 283 -10.35 21.92 -4.83
CA ASP A 283 -11.70 21.92 -4.23
C ASP A 283 -11.81 20.86 -3.12
N GLU A 284 -12.53 21.19 -2.04
CA GLU A 284 -12.69 20.30 -0.89
C GLU A 284 -13.25 18.92 -1.26
N THR A 285 -14.23 18.88 -2.16
CA THR A 285 -14.84 17.62 -2.62
C THR A 285 -13.80 16.74 -3.30
N GLU A 286 -12.97 17.36 -4.15
CA GLU A 286 -11.88 16.65 -4.84
C GLU A 286 -10.79 16.19 -3.87
N MET A 287 -10.48 16.98 -2.83
CA MET A 287 -9.53 16.58 -1.79
C MET A 287 -9.94 15.26 -1.12
N TYR A 288 -11.23 15.13 -0.73
CA TYR A 288 -11.75 13.92 -0.08
C TYR A 288 -11.95 12.72 -1.04
N ARG A 289 -11.87 12.93 -2.36
CA ARG A 289 -11.92 11.87 -3.37
C ARG A 289 -10.53 11.44 -3.85
N ALA A 290 -9.61 12.39 -3.97
CA ALA A 290 -8.27 12.10 -4.47
C ALA A 290 -7.32 11.57 -3.38
N PHE A 291 -7.54 12.00 -2.12
CA PHE A 291 -6.59 11.80 -1.03
C PHE A 291 -7.21 11.12 0.20
N ASN A 292 -6.34 10.52 0.99
CA ASN A 292 -6.70 9.90 2.28
C ASN A 292 -6.95 10.92 3.41
N MET A 293 -6.57 12.19 3.22
CA MET A 293 -6.73 13.29 4.18
C MET A 293 -6.16 13.00 5.58
N GLY A 294 -5.10 12.19 5.66
CA GLY A 294 -4.50 11.80 6.94
C GLY A 294 -5.12 10.53 7.57
N VAL A 295 -6.08 9.90 6.90
CA VAL A 295 -6.74 8.66 7.33
C VAL A 295 -6.32 7.53 6.41
N GLY A 296 -5.41 6.65 6.85
CA GLY A 296 -4.96 5.56 5.99
C GLY A 296 -5.83 4.30 6.06
N MET A 297 -6.48 4.07 7.21
CA MET A 297 -7.39 2.94 7.43
C MET A 297 -8.54 3.39 8.32
N VAL A 298 -9.75 2.90 8.07
CA VAL A 298 -10.89 3.06 8.97
C VAL A 298 -11.28 1.70 9.53
N LEU A 299 -11.38 1.61 10.84
CA LEU A 299 -11.88 0.44 11.57
C LEU A 299 -13.33 0.67 11.94
N VAL A 300 -14.18 -0.31 11.69
CA VAL A 300 -15.54 -0.40 12.25
C VAL A 300 -15.47 -1.25 13.51
N VAL A 301 -15.88 -0.69 14.64
CA VAL A 301 -15.66 -1.27 15.96
C VAL A 301 -16.95 -1.24 16.79
N ARG A 302 -17.26 -2.30 17.54
CA ARG A 302 -18.36 -2.31 18.49
C ARG A 302 -18.13 -1.27 19.61
N PRO A 303 -19.17 -0.59 20.11
CA PRO A 303 -19.01 0.38 21.19
C PRO A 303 -18.25 -0.15 22.40
N GLU A 304 -18.50 -1.41 22.79
CA GLU A 304 -17.83 -2.08 23.91
C GLU A 304 -16.33 -2.33 23.70
N ASN A 305 -15.85 -2.35 22.45
CA ASN A 305 -14.45 -2.62 22.09
C ASN A 305 -13.64 -1.34 21.81
N VAL A 306 -14.28 -0.17 21.79
CA VAL A 306 -13.63 1.10 21.43
C VAL A 306 -12.42 1.39 22.30
N ASP A 307 -12.55 1.25 23.62
CA ASP A 307 -11.45 1.52 24.56
C ASP A 307 -10.25 0.58 24.32
N ALA A 308 -10.52 -0.69 24.00
CA ALA A 308 -9.46 -1.66 23.69
C ALA A 308 -8.69 -1.28 22.42
N VAL A 309 -9.43 -0.88 21.37
CA VAL A 309 -8.83 -0.46 20.10
C VAL A 309 -8.03 0.85 20.25
N LEU A 310 -8.57 1.85 20.97
CA LEU A 310 -7.86 3.12 21.20
C LEU A 310 -6.61 2.94 22.08
N LYS A 311 -6.63 2.01 23.05
CA LYS A 311 -5.44 1.69 23.87
C LYS A 311 -4.38 0.89 23.10
N GLY A 312 -4.80 0.06 22.15
CA GLY A 312 -3.92 -0.79 21.34
C GLY A 312 -3.42 -0.15 20.06
N SER A 313 -3.79 1.10 19.76
CA SER A 313 -3.44 1.82 18.54
C SER A 313 -3.24 3.31 18.76
N ASP A 314 -2.76 4.01 17.75
CA ASP A 314 -2.78 5.47 17.63
C ASP A 314 -4.06 5.99 16.95
N GLY A 315 -5.08 5.15 16.85
CA GLY A 315 -6.38 5.47 16.27
C GLY A 315 -7.15 6.54 17.04
N TYR A 316 -8.09 7.17 16.35
CA TYR A 316 -8.97 8.19 16.93
C TYR A 316 -10.37 8.11 16.32
N LEU A 317 -11.36 8.59 17.09
CA LEU A 317 -12.77 8.57 16.70
C LEU A 317 -13.02 9.56 15.55
N ILE A 318 -13.76 9.12 14.51
CA ILE A 318 -14.16 9.98 13.39
C ILE A 318 -15.67 9.97 13.11
N GLY A 319 -16.43 9.06 13.70
CA GLY A 319 -17.86 8.98 13.43
C GLY A 319 -18.51 7.69 13.91
N THR A 320 -19.70 7.43 13.36
CA THR A 320 -20.52 6.25 13.69
C THR A 320 -21.29 5.76 12.46
N VAL A 321 -21.70 4.50 12.51
CA VAL A 321 -22.57 3.88 11.51
C VAL A 321 -24.04 4.17 11.87
N LYS A 322 -24.86 4.56 10.88
CA LYS A 322 -26.27 4.94 11.00
C LYS A 322 -27.14 4.19 10.00
N THR A 323 -28.42 4.08 10.31
CA THR A 323 -29.43 3.53 9.37
C THR A 323 -29.75 4.54 8.26
N GLY A 324 -29.70 4.08 7.02
CA GLY A 324 -30.01 4.86 5.83
C GLY A 324 -29.36 4.29 4.57
N GLU A 325 -29.50 4.99 3.45
CA GLU A 325 -28.90 4.58 2.18
C GLU A 325 -27.36 4.59 2.26
N LYS A 326 -26.74 3.55 1.74
CA LYS A 326 -25.28 3.30 1.76
C LYS A 326 -24.47 4.45 1.15
N CYS A 327 -23.76 5.16 1.97
CA CYS A 327 -22.86 6.25 1.58
C CYS A 327 -21.94 6.65 2.75
N VAL A 328 -21.11 7.67 2.53
CA VAL A 328 -20.47 8.45 3.59
C VAL A 328 -21.09 9.85 3.60
N LYS A 329 -21.52 10.29 4.77
CA LYS A 329 -21.92 11.67 5.02
C LYS A 329 -20.82 12.37 5.82
N LEU A 330 -20.18 13.34 5.19
CA LEU A 330 -19.19 14.21 5.82
C LEU A 330 -19.90 15.43 6.42
N SER A 331 -19.96 15.55 7.75
CA SER A 331 -20.62 16.64 8.48
C SER A 331 -19.62 17.56 9.17
#